data_8be2e2fbc54b4de0c6dd7cab72ce1769
#
_entry.id   8be2e2fbc54b4de0c6dd7cab72ce1769
#
_cell.length_a   1.000
_cell.length_b   1.000
_cell.length_c   1.000
_cell.angle_alpha   90.00
_cell.angle_beta   90.00
_cell.angle_gamma   90.00
#
_symmetry.space_group_name_H-M   'P 1'
#
loop_
_entity.id
_entity.type
_entity.pdbx_description
1 polymer ?
#
loop_
_entity_poly.entity_id
_entity_poly.type
_entity_poly.pdbx_seq_one_letter_code
_entity_poly.pdbx_strand_id
1 'polypeptide(L)'
;LYYGMDNWLYSTVNSFRIRETPGGIIREKTGYNRAQWGATQDNDGKMWFQGGASGVPSYFQFPIHYGNFEVPNQFEKGFYIPYGEAMHLADVQGGMIQVKQPEGSLNRVTGSAGNDIFRGHRLPDNLKGQLFYGEPVARIVRQINPENKEGLTVLSNVYQKNESEFIRSKDPLFRPIDMAT
;
A
#
# COMPACT_ATOMS: atom_id res chain seq x y z
N LEU A 1 5.82 7.22 -10.30
CA LEU A 1 6.89 7.87 -9.53
C LEU A 1 6.28 8.70 -8.42
N TYR A 2 6.87 8.67 -7.24
CA TYR A 2 6.45 9.44 -6.07
C TYR A 2 7.64 10.19 -5.48
N TYR A 3 7.48 11.47 -5.21
CA TYR A 3 8.52 12.32 -4.63
C TYR A 3 8.38 12.31 -3.09
N GLY A 4 9.35 11.73 -2.42
CA GLY A 4 9.38 11.64 -0.96
C GLY A 4 9.89 12.91 -0.27
N MET A 5 9.57 13.10 1.01
CA MET A 5 10.09 14.22 1.83
C MET A 5 11.61 14.16 2.04
N ASP A 6 12.23 13.03 1.75
CA ASP A 6 13.67 12.81 1.79
C ASP A 6 14.41 13.24 0.50
N ASN A 7 13.70 13.91 -0.40
CA ASN A 7 14.19 14.36 -1.72
C ASN A 7 14.57 13.21 -2.66
N TRP A 8 14.01 12.04 -2.48
CA TRP A 8 14.12 10.94 -3.43
C TRP A 8 12.83 10.79 -4.24
N LEU A 9 12.99 10.45 -5.50
CA LEU A 9 11.92 10.05 -6.40
C LEU A 9 11.86 8.52 -6.46
N TYR A 10 10.80 7.96 -5.93
CA TYR A 10 10.58 6.51 -5.83
C TYR A 10 9.90 5.97 -7.06
N SER A 11 10.41 4.85 -7.58
CA SER A 11 9.83 4.16 -8.73
C SER A 11 9.02 2.96 -8.25
N THR A 12 7.73 2.95 -8.59
CA THR A 12 6.89 1.76 -8.42
C THR A 12 7.21 0.74 -9.52
N VAL A 13 7.04 -0.55 -9.22
CA VAL A 13 7.41 -1.69 -10.07
C VAL A 13 8.92 -1.90 -10.17
N ASN A 14 9.67 -0.83 -10.31
CA ASN A 14 11.12 -0.88 -10.44
C ASN A 14 11.81 -0.82 -9.06
N SER A 15 12.88 -1.55 -8.89
CA SER A 15 13.62 -1.64 -7.62
C SER A 15 14.69 -0.56 -7.51
N PHE A 16 14.31 0.71 -7.68
CA PHE A 16 15.24 1.83 -7.50
C PHE A 16 14.53 3.13 -7.10
N ARG A 17 15.31 4.05 -6.54
CA ARG A 17 14.97 5.45 -6.37
C ARG A 17 16.04 6.33 -6.99
N ILE A 18 15.69 7.56 -7.34
CA ILE A 18 16.62 8.53 -7.95
C ILE A 18 16.56 9.86 -7.21
N ARG A 19 17.65 10.59 -7.25
CA ARG A 19 17.75 11.93 -6.68
C ARG A 19 18.67 12.80 -7.55
N GLU A 20 18.28 14.03 -7.78
CA GLU A 20 19.14 15.03 -8.37
C GLU A 20 20.12 15.59 -7.32
N THR A 21 21.35 15.78 -7.72
CA THR A 21 22.42 16.40 -6.92
C THR A 21 23.22 17.35 -7.79
N PRO A 22 24.03 18.25 -7.20
CA PRO A 22 24.92 19.10 -7.99
C PRO A 22 25.88 18.34 -8.94
N GLY A 23 26.18 17.10 -8.61
CA GLY A 23 27.01 16.22 -9.46
C GLY A 23 26.22 15.41 -10.50
N GLY A 24 24.91 15.63 -10.61
CA GLY A 24 24.01 14.91 -11.53
C GLY A 24 23.04 13.99 -10.80
N ILE A 25 22.38 13.14 -11.58
CA ILE A 25 21.38 12.21 -11.06
C ILE A 25 22.07 10.99 -10.47
N ILE A 26 21.79 10.70 -9.20
CA ILE A 26 22.17 9.44 -8.57
C ILE A 26 20.98 8.48 -8.56
N ARG A 27 21.29 7.21 -8.72
CA ARG A 27 20.34 6.10 -8.65
C ARG A 27 20.76 5.13 -7.58
N GLU A 28 19.82 4.75 -6.72
CA GLU A 28 20.05 3.81 -5.66
C GLU A 28 19.06 2.64 -5.76
N LYS A 29 19.55 1.43 -5.51
CA LYS A 29 18.72 0.24 -5.48
C LYS A 29 17.78 0.28 -4.27
N THR A 30 16.50 -0.06 -4.49
CA THR A 30 15.54 -0.36 -3.42
C THR A 30 15.20 -1.84 -3.42
N GLY A 31 14.51 -2.30 -2.40
CA GLY A 31 13.94 -3.63 -2.36
C GLY A 31 12.92 -3.85 -3.49
N TYR A 32 12.68 -5.11 -3.79
CA TYR A 32 11.67 -5.49 -4.76
C TYR A 32 10.28 -5.05 -4.30
N ASN A 33 9.57 -4.36 -5.16
CA ASN A 33 8.19 -3.96 -4.93
C ASN A 33 7.30 -4.38 -6.12
N ARG A 34 6.06 -4.68 -5.84
CA ARG A 34 5.02 -4.97 -6.83
C ARG A 34 4.01 -3.84 -6.95
N ALA A 35 4.40 -2.65 -6.51
CA ALA A 35 3.56 -1.47 -6.59
C ALA A 35 3.28 -1.13 -8.04
N GLN A 36 2.04 -1.20 -8.45
CA GLN A 36 1.65 -0.87 -9.82
C GLN A 36 1.03 0.52 -9.92
N TRP A 37 0.16 0.87 -8.96
CA TRP A 37 -0.76 1.99 -9.11
C TRP A 37 -0.85 2.82 -7.83
N GLY A 38 0.25 3.25 -7.30
CA GLY A 38 0.26 4.19 -6.21
C GLY A 38 1.37 3.96 -5.21
N ALA A 39 1.84 5.07 -4.67
CA ALA A 39 2.73 5.13 -3.51
C ALA A 39 2.33 6.34 -2.69
N THR A 40 2.50 6.25 -1.40
CA THR A 40 2.25 7.35 -0.44
C THR A 40 3.31 7.36 0.63
N GLN A 41 3.26 8.34 1.50
CA GLN A 41 4.20 8.51 2.61
C GLN A 41 3.42 8.76 3.90
N ASP A 42 3.86 8.15 5.00
CA ASP A 42 3.32 8.47 6.32
C ASP A 42 4.02 9.68 6.97
N ASN A 43 3.62 10.01 8.20
CA ASN A 43 4.19 11.15 8.94
C ASN A 43 5.66 10.93 9.35
N ASP A 44 6.10 9.68 9.41
CA ASP A 44 7.48 9.32 9.78
C ASP A 44 8.40 9.24 8.56
N GLY A 45 7.87 9.54 7.37
CA GLY A 45 8.61 9.49 6.11
C GLY A 45 8.72 8.11 5.50
N LYS A 46 8.08 7.09 6.08
CA LYS A 46 8.05 5.75 5.50
C LYS A 46 7.24 5.75 4.21
N MET A 47 7.84 5.27 3.14
CA MET A 47 7.22 5.18 1.83
C MET A 47 6.44 3.89 1.69
N TRP A 48 5.14 4.02 1.45
CA TRP A 48 4.22 2.90 1.31
C TRP A 48 3.84 2.65 -0.15
N PHE A 49 3.56 1.40 -0.46
CA PHE A 49 2.96 0.96 -1.71
C PHE A 49 2.00 -0.18 -1.45
N GLN A 50 1.24 -0.56 -2.45
CA GLN A 50 0.45 -1.78 -2.45
C GLN A 50 0.71 -2.61 -3.69
N GLY A 51 0.68 -3.92 -3.54
CA GLY A 51 0.75 -4.83 -4.66
C GLY A 51 -0.62 -4.94 -5.33
N GLY A 52 -0.70 -4.60 -6.63
CA GLY A 52 -1.97 -4.55 -7.35
C GLY A 52 -2.80 -5.83 -7.29
N ALA A 53 -2.18 -6.99 -7.30
CA ALA A 53 -2.89 -8.28 -7.25
C ALA A 53 -2.95 -8.91 -5.85
N SER A 54 -2.15 -8.45 -4.92
CA SER A 54 -2.15 -8.97 -3.54
C SER A 54 -3.03 -8.16 -2.60
N GLY A 55 -3.18 -6.87 -2.90
CA GLY A 55 -3.91 -5.93 -2.06
C GLY A 55 -3.34 -5.75 -0.66
N VAL A 56 -2.15 -6.26 -0.40
CA VAL A 56 -1.47 -6.10 0.87
C VAL A 56 -0.56 -4.89 0.77
N PRO A 57 -0.79 -3.84 1.57
CA PRO A 57 0.13 -2.72 1.65
C PRO A 57 1.49 -3.17 2.17
N SER A 58 2.53 -2.52 1.70
CA SER A 58 3.89 -2.73 2.16
C SER A 58 4.67 -1.42 2.04
N TYR A 59 5.96 -1.44 2.33
CA TYR A 59 6.79 -0.24 2.30
C TYR A 59 8.09 -0.49 1.52
N PHE A 60 8.62 0.60 0.97
CA PHE A 60 9.87 0.55 0.26
C PHE A 60 11.03 0.27 1.22
N GLN A 61 11.91 -0.61 0.80
CA GLN A 61 13.20 -0.81 1.41
C GLN A 61 14.28 -0.10 0.61
N PHE A 62 15.27 0.41 1.29
CA PHE A 62 16.45 1.03 0.71
C PHE A 62 17.71 0.49 1.40
N PRO A 63 18.89 0.65 0.80
CA PRO A 63 20.10 0.10 1.35
C PRO A 63 20.36 0.57 2.78
N ILE A 64 20.71 -0.35 3.65
CA ILE A 64 21.20 -0.05 4.99
C ILE A 64 22.72 -0.18 4.93
N HIS A 65 23.40 0.94 5.09
CA HIS A 65 24.86 1.01 5.13
C HIS A 65 25.34 1.26 6.56
N TYR A 66 26.24 0.45 7.01
CA TYR A 66 26.91 0.63 8.30
C TYR A 66 28.44 0.65 8.09
N GLY A 67 28.98 1.85 7.85
CA GLY A 67 30.35 2.00 7.43
C GLY A 67 30.61 1.28 6.09
N ASN A 68 31.55 0.35 6.07
CA ASN A 68 31.87 -0.49 4.91
C ASN A 68 31.13 -1.83 4.91
N PHE A 69 30.14 -1.99 5.79
CA PHE A 69 29.40 -3.23 5.95
C PHE A 69 28.02 -3.10 5.31
N GLU A 70 27.67 -4.05 4.45
CA GLU A 70 26.32 -4.20 3.92
C GLU A 70 25.57 -5.27 4.72
N VAL A 71 24.33 -4.99 5.09
CA VAL A 71 23.48 -5.98 5.74
C VAL A 71 23.12 -7.08 4.74
N PRO A 72 23.53 -8.34 4.97
CA PRO A 72 23.21 -9.42 4.06
C PRO A 72 21.68 -9.60 3.93
N ASN A 73 21.24 -9.94 2.73
CA ASN A 73 19.82 -10.26 2.45
C ASN A 73 18.82 -9.18 2.84
N GLN A 74 19.25 -7.92 3.00
CA GLN A 74 18.39 -6.82 3.43
C GLN A 74 17.18 -6.56 2.51
N PHE A 75 17.20 -7.05 1.29
CA PHE A 75 16.09 -6.94 0.34
C PHE A 75 15.24 -8.20 0.22
N GLU A 76 15.45 -9.17 1.07
CA GLU A 76 14.64 -10.38 1.08
C GLU A 76 13.21 -10.11 1.54
N LYS A 77 12.31 -10.97 1.13
CA LYS A 77 10.86 -10.80 1.30
C LYS A 77 10.46 -10.53 2.75
N GLY A 78 11.10 -11.16 3.73
CA GLY A 78 10.79 -10.99 5.15
C GLY A 78 11.00 -9.57 5.70
N PHE A 79 11.75 -8.72 5.00
CA PHE A 79 12.07 -7.37 5.48
C PHE A 79 11.05 -6.30 5.06
N TYR A 80 10.22 -6.55 4.06
CA TYR A 80 9.31 -5.53 3.52
C TYR A 80 7.82 -5.90 3.57
N ILE A 81 7.50 -7.09 4.05
CA ILE A 81 6.11 -7.50 4.26
C ILE A 81 5.75 -7.18 5.70
N PRO A 82 4.76 -6.30 5.94
CA PRO A 82 4.27 -6.05 7.27
C PRO A 82 3.75 -7.32 7.92
N TYR A 83 3.97 -7.45 9.20
CA TYR A 83 3.44 -8.54 10.01
C TYR A 83 1.97 -8.29 10.36
N GLY A 84 1.20 -9.33 10.57
CA GLY A 84 -0.19 -9.26 10.98
C GLY A 84 -1.06 -10.32 10.32
N GLU A 85 -2.35 -10.19 10.49
CA GLU A 85 -3.33 -11.06 9.89
C GLU A 85 -3.43 -10.87 8.38
N ALA A 86 -3.89 -11.90 7.68
CA ALA A 86 -4.17 -11.80 6.26
C ALA A 86 -5.26 -10.77 5.99
N MET A 87 -5.03 -9.89 5.03
CA MET A 87 -6.01 -8.91 4.62
C MET A 87 -7.15 -9.60 3.87
N HIS A 88 -8.34 -9.60 4.45
CA HIS A 88 -9.55 -10.07 3.77
C HIS A 88 -10.36 -8.89 3.24
N LEU A 89 -11.22 -9.14 2.28
CA LEU A 89 -12.22 -8.18 1.83
C LEU A 89 -13.46 -8.32 2.73
N ALA A 90 -13.87 -7.24 3.39
CA ALA A 90 -15.04 -7.24 4.24
C ALA A 90 -16.33 -7.24 3.40
N ASP A 91 -16.36 -6.47 2.33
CA ASP A 91 -17.49 -6.40 1.41
C ASP A 91 -17.05 -6.59 -0.05
N VAL A 92 -17.89 -7.23 -0.84
CA VAL A 92 -17.60 -7.50 -2.24
C VAL A 92 -18.82 -7.29 -3.11
N GLN A 93 -18.64 -6.54 -4.16
CA GLN A 93 -19.74 -6.16 -5.06
C GLN A 93 -19.54 -6.54 -6.51
N GLY A 94 -18.33 -6.63 -6.96
CA GLY A 94 -18.00 -6.82 -8.36
C GLY A 94 -17.27 -8.11 -8.62
N GLY A 95 -16.55 -8.08 -9.71
CA GLY A 95 -15.66 -9.16 -10.10
C GLY A 95 -16.21 -10.07 -11.19
N MET A 96 -15.29 -10.74 -11.84
CA MET A 96 -15.60 -11.76 -12.84
C MET A 96 -15.86 -13.10 -12.13
N ILE A 97 -16.61 -13.97 -12.76
CA ILE A 97 -17.00 -15.27 -12.19
C ILE A 97 -15.79 -16.06 -11.67
N GLN A 98 -14.69 -16.07 -12.40
CA GLN A 98 -13.47 -16.82 -12.01
C GLN A 98 -12.73 -16.25 -10.79
N VAL A 99 -13.07 -15.06 -10.33
CA VAL A 99 -12.47 -14.45 -9.13
C VAL A 99 -13.46 -14.32 -7.98
N LYS A 100 -14.67 -14.83 -8.17
CA LYS A 100 -15.68 -14.87 -7.11
C LYS A 100 -15.74 -16.24 -6.45
N GLN A 101 -15.93 -16.22 -5.13
CA GLN A 101 -16.33 -17.41 -4.40
C GLN A 101 -17.82 -17.69 -4.65
N PRO A 102 -18.32 -18.92 -4.38
CA PRO A 102 -19.73 -19.24 -4.56
C PRO A 102 -20.72 -18.33 -3.83
N GLU A 103 -20.32 -17.81 -2.68
CA GLU A 103 -21.12 -16.85 -1.90
C GLU A 103 -21.06 -15.42 -2.45
N GLY A 104 -20.33 -15.17 -3.53
CA GLY A 104 -20.20 -13.87 -4.19
C GLY A 104 -19.05 -13.00 -3.75
N SER A 105 -18.27 -13.41 -2.74
CA SER A 105 -17.07 -12.70 -2.32
C SER A 105 -15.93 -12.86 -3.33
N LEU A 106 -15.01 -11.92 -3.39
CA LEU A 106 -13.77 -12.10 -4.15
C LEU A 106 -12.86 -13.08 -3.42
N ASN A 107 -12.24 -13.98 -4.17
CA ASN A 107 -11.26 -14.92 -3.62
C ASN A 107 -9.91 -14.24 -3.35
N ARG A 108 -9.68 -13.07 -3.91
CA ARG A 108 -8.47 -12.26 -3.74
C ARG A 108 -8.71 -10.85 -4.24
N VAL A 109 -7.85 -9.94 -3.83
CA VAL A 109 -7.73 -8.62 -4.45
C VAL A 109 -7.21 -8.78 -5.88
N THR A 110 -7.77 -8.05 -6.82
CA THR A 110 -7.52 -8.25 -8.24
C THR A 110 -6.82 -7.09 -8.92
N GLY A 111 -7.04 -5.86 -8.47
CA GLY A 111 -6.50 -4.69 -9.15
C GLY A 111 -6.50 -3.47 -8.25
N SER A 112 -6.06 -3.62 -7.00
CA SER A 112 -5.98 -2.50 -6.08
C SER A 112 -5.12 -1.38 -6.66
N ALA A 113 -5.59 -0.14 -6.53
CA ALA A 113 -5.00 1.03 -7.15
C ALA A 113 -5.17 2.26 -6.26
N GLY A 114 -4.26 3.20 -6.39
CA GLY A 114 -4.20 4.41 -5.60
C GLY A 114 -4.19 4.13 -4.10
N ASN A 115 -3.23 4.62 -3.40
CA ASN A 115 -3.18 4.50 -1.95
C ASN A 115 -2.74 5.81 -1.33
N ASP A 116 -3.33 6.13 -0.20
CA ASP A 116 -2.90 7.27 0.59
C ASP A 116 -3.08 6.99 2.08
N ILE A 117 -2.27 7.66 2.90
CA ILE A 117 -2.42 7.66 4.35
C ILE A 117 -3.05 8.99 4.75
N PHE A 118 -4.22 8.92 5.39
CA PHE A 118 -4.91 10.13 5.81
C PHE A 118 -4.13 10.87 6.89
N ARG A 119 -3.73 12.10 6.58
CA ARG A 119 -2.99 13.02 7.46
C ARG A 119 -3.70 14.35 7.66
N GLY A 120 -4.81 14.52 6.98
CA GLY A 120 -5.58 15.75 6.97
C GLY A 120 -6.35 16.01 8.25
N HIS A 121 -7.23 17.01 8.20
CA HIS A 121 -8.08 17.44 9.32
C HIS A 121 -9.56 17.57 8.94
N ARG A 122 -9.92 17.15 7.72
CA ARG A 122 -11.30 17.25 7.21
C ARG A 122 -12.15 16.02 7.47
N LEU A 123 -11.53 14.91 7.88
CA LEU A 123 -12.20 13.70 8.30
C LEU A 123 -11.98 13.50 9.81
N PRO A 124 -12.76 12.62 10.46
CA PRO A 124 -12.61 12.34 11.89
C PRO A 124 -11.20 11.93 12.29
N ASP A 125 -10.78 12.31 13.47
CA ASP A 125 -9.42 12.11 13.96
C ASP A 125 -9.01 10.64 14.07
N ASN A 126 -9.95 9.73 14.29
CA ASN A 126 -9.70 8.29 14.33
C ASN A 126 -9.29 7.70 12.96
N LEU A 127 -9.41 8.46 11.88
CA LEU A 127 -8.93 8.06 10.55
C LEU A 127 -7.49 8.51 10.28
N LYS A 128 -6.91 9.35 11.14
CA LYS A 128 -5.52 9.78 10.97
C LYS A 128 -4.57 8.59 11.10
N GLY A 129 -3.62 8.52 10.16
CA GLY A 129 -2.67 7.42 10.06
C GLY A 129 -3.23 6.16 9.40
N GLN A 130 -4.52 6.11 9.10
CA GLN A 130 -5.12 4.99 8.39
C GLN A 130 -4.70 5.02 6.91
N LEU A 131 -4.47 3.84 6.34
CA LEU A 131 -4.15 3.67 4.93
C LEU A 131 -5.41 3.31 4.15
N PHE A 132 -5.63 4.04 3.07
CA PHE A 132 -6.76 3.83 2.16
C PHE A 132 -6.26 3.45 0.78
N TYR A 133 -7.01 2.57 0.10
CA TYR A 133 -6.78 2.26 -1.30
C TYR A 133 -8.03 1.76 -2.01
N GLY A 134 -8.09 1.95 -3.33
CA GLY A 134 -9.18 1.51 -4.17
C GLY A 134 -9.07 0.04 -4.58
N GLU A 135 -10.21 -0.62 -4.65
CA GLU A 135 -10.35 -1.91 -5.33
C GLU A 135 -11.44 -1.76 -6.40
N PRO A 136 -11.04 -1.42 -7.64
CA PRO A 136 -12.00 -1.08 -8.69
C PRO A 136 -12.88 -2.26 -9.12
N VAL A 137 -12.40 -3.49 -9.00
CA VAL A 137 -13.20 -4.67 -9.36
C VAL A 137 -14.32 -4.90 -8.34
N ALA A 138 -14.01 -4.76 -7.06
CA ALA A 138 -15.00 -4.86 -5.99
C ALA A 138 -15.85 -3.58 -5.83
N ARG A 139 -15.44 -2.47 -6.43
CA ARG A 139 -16.12 -1.16 -6.30
C ARG A 139 -16.16 -0.65 -4.86
N ILE A 140 -15.03 -0.76 -4.19
CA ILE A 140 -14.86 -0.34 -2.80
C ILE A 140 -13.60 0.51 -2.63
N VAL A 141 -13.58 1.32 -1.57
CA VAL A 141 -12.37 1.89 -1.00
C VAL A 141 -12.14 1.20 0.33
N ARG A 142 -10.95 0.65 0.49
CA ARG A 142 -10.56 -0.08 1.68
C ARG A 142 -9.85 0.82 2.68
N GLN A 143 -9.99 0.48 3.94
CA GLN A 143 -9.30 1.09 5.06
C GLN A 143 -8.51 0.01 5.80
N ILE A 144 -7.23 0.26 5.99
CA ILE A 144 -6.31 -0.62 6.72
C ILE A 144 -5.71 0.18 7.87
N ASN A 145 -5.58 -0.45 9.01
CA ASN A 145 -4.94 0.13 10.18
C ASN A 145 -3.47 -0.32 10.25
N PRO A 146 -2.49 0.56 9.95
CA PRO A 146 -1.08 0.29 10.18
C PRO A 146 -0.70 0.67 11.61
N GLU A 147 -0.05 -0.23 12.32
CA GLU A 147 0.45 0.00 13.68
C GLU A 147 1.92 -0.34 13.77
N ASN A 148 2.63 0.33 14.67
CA ASN A 148 3.97 -0.07 15.06
C ASN A 148 3.90 -0.79 16.41
N LYS A 149 4.26 -2.07 16.41
CA LYS A 149 4.33 -2.89 17.63
C LYS A 149 5.77 -3.38 17.80
N GLU A 150 6.44 -2.88 18.82
CA GLU A 150 7.83 -3.25 19.14
C GLU A 150 8.81 -3.11 17.96
N GLY A 151 8.64 -2.04 17.17
CA GLY A 151 9.44 -1.80 15.96
C GLY A 151 8.96 -2.54 14.71
N LEU A 152 7.99 -3.42 14.81
CA LEU A 152 7.41 -4.13 13.68
C LEU A 152 6.16 -3.40 13.17
N THR A 153 6.05 -3.29 11.87
CA THR A 153 4.84 -2.81 11.22
C THR A 153 3.81 -3.92 11.15
N VAL A 154 2.69 -3.73 11.82
CA VAL A 154 1.57 -4.66 11.83
C VAL A 154 0.38 -4.03 11.13
N LEU A 155 -0.23 -4.77 10.22
CA LEU A 155 -1.44 -4.34 9.53
C LEU A 155 -2.64 -5.13 10.02
N SER A 156 -3.77 -4.48 10.17
CA SER A 156 -5.03 -5.13 10.50
C SER A 156 -6.18 -4.62 9.65
N ASN A 157 -7.17 -5.50 9.43
CA ASN A 157 -8.43 -5.11 8.81
C ASN A 157 -9.23 -4.27 9.80
N VAL A 158 -9.82 -3.16 9.33
CA VAL A 158 -10.73 -2.33 10.13
C VAL A 158 -12.13 -2.96 10.18
N TYR A 159 -12.55 -3.56 9.07
CA TYR A 159 -13.89 -4.15 8.93
C TYR A 159 -13.83 -5.67 8.99
N GLN A 160 -14.84 -6.27 9.59
CA GLN A 160 -14.99 -7.72 9.63
C GLN A 160 -15.59 -8.25 8.33
N LYS A 161 -15.40 -9.52 8.06
CA LYS A 161 -16.03 -10.17 6.90
C LYS A 161 -17.55 -9.98 6.96
N ASN A 162 -18.15 -9.62 5.83
CA ASN A 162 -19.56 -9.29 5.64
C ASN A 162 -19.99 -7.91 6.20
N GLU A 163 -19.08 -7.10 6.69
CA GLU A 163 -19.31 -5.68 6.92
C GLU A 163 -19.02 -4.88 5.65
N SER A 164 -19.48 -3.63 5.60
CA SER A 164 -19.08 -2.72 4.54
C SER A 164 -17.65 -2.26 4.72
N GLU A 165 -16.93 -2.07 3.62
CA GLU A 165 -15.67 -1.33 3.59
C GLU A 165 -15.91 0.18 3.79
N PHE A 166 -14.86 0.98 3.86
CA PHE A 166 -14.95 2.42 4.09
C PHE A 166 -15.89 3.13 3.09
N ILE A 167 -15.75 2.82 1.80
CA ILE A 167 -16.70 3.23 0.76
C ILE A 167 -17.08 2.00 -0.04
N ARG A 168 -18.36 1.89 -0.33
CA ARG A 168 -18.95 0.87 -1.15
C ARG A 168 -19.89 1.49 -2.17
N SER A 169 -19.86 1.04 -3.42
CA SER A 169 -20.79 1.48 -4.45
C SER A 169 -21.41 0.32 -5.21
N LYS A 170 -22.71 0.39 -5.43
CA LYS A 170 -23.44 -0.52 -6.34
C LYS A 170 -23.31 -0.10 -7.80
N ASP A 171 -22.89 1.13 -8.07
CA ASP A 171 -22.69 1.63 -9.42
C ASP A 171 -21.60 0.83 -10.14
N PRO A 172 -21.89 0.17 -11.26
CA PRO A 172 -20.90 -0.58 -12.01
C PRO A 172 -19.79 0.29 -12.61
N LEU A 173 -20.00 1.59 -12.71
CA LEU A 173 -19.00 2.55 -13.20
C LEU A 173 -18.09 3.08 -12.11
N PHE A 174 -18.41 2.87 -10.84
CA PHE A 174 -17.52 3.23 -9.75
C PHE A 174 -16.26 2.34 -9.76
N ARG A 175 -15.15 2.94 -10.13
CA ARG A 175 -13.84 2.27 -10.25
C ARG A 175 -12.78 3.14 -9.62
N PRO A 176 -12.61 3.12 -8.29
CA PRO A 176 -11.61 3.93 -7.60
C PRO A 176 -10.20 3.48 -8.01
N ILE A 177 -9.45 4.37 -8.63
CA ILE A 177 -8.11 4.10 -9.17
C ILE A 177 -7.02 5.00 -8.59
N ASP A 178 -7.41 6.03 -7.87
CA ASP A 178 -6.49 6.92 -7.19
C ASP A 178 -7.16 7.59 -6.00
N MET A 179 -6.35 7.98 -5.01
CA MET A 179 -6.80 8.69 -3.81
C MET A 179 -5.77 9.72 -3.40
N ALA A 180 -6.27 10.83 -2.90
CA ALA A 180 -5.49 11.87 -2.24
C ALA A 180 -6.25 12.37 -1.02
N THR A 181 -5.56 12.59 0.11
CA THR A 181 -6.15 13.03 1.38
C THR A 181 -5.53 14.34 1.88
#